data_011cc7c40c552f2d7a30f23c19e379f4
#
_entry.id   011cc7c40c552f2d7a30f23c19e379f4
#
_cell.length_a   1.000
_cell.length_b   1.000
_cell.length_c   1.000
_cell.angle_alpha   90.00
_cell.angle_beta   90.00
_cell.angle_gamma   90.00
#
_symmetry.space_group_name_H-M   'P 1'
#
loop_
_entity.id
_entity.type
_entity.pdbx_description
1 polymer ?
#
loop_
_entity_poly.entity_id
_entity_poly.type
_entity_poly.pdbx_seq_one_letter_code
_entity_poly.pdbx_strand_id
1 'polypeptide(L)'
;MVGRDVLAHQLFTGISRQHLSCLVEELSGPWQAVVEGRRHKARGGGRKREAGAGARHRLVFVDRLVATLIHLRHDLPHSVLALLFGVDRSTATRAVGEIRGLLAERGCAVPDRPGIRLRTLADVFAYAQAEGVELRPDATEVQVRRPTAGRGGRQAFVSGKKKQNTMKATVVADRYGHTLWAGNPRPGRMHDTTAIRGEGIAELFRHFPEVHVLLDKGYPGLRRDHPGQAITPPRKVNKICPPEIHAAQEQARHHHSSRRIPVEHALADHKRWKQLTRWTHRRDALSDTYRAIAGLVSDRNTIT
;
A
#
# COMPACT_ATOMS: atom_id res chain seq x y z
N MET A 1 26.68 17.08 -11.59
CA MET A 1 25.98 15.85 -11.14
C MET A 1 25.66 16.03 -9.66
N VAL A 2 24.44 15.82 -9.25
CA VAL A 2 24.04 15.94 -7.83
C VAL A 2 24.70 14.83 -7.04
N GLY A 3 25.27 15.15 -5.87
CA GLY A 3 25.93 14.14 -5.02
C GLY A 3 24.96 13.07 -4.53
N ARG A 4 25.42 11.82 -4.41
CA ARG A 4 24.57 10.68 -3.94
C ARG A 4 23.98 10.93 -2.56
N ASP A 5 24.75 11.54 -1.66
CA ASP A 5 24.29 11.86 -0.30
C ASP A 5 23.10 12.84 -0.30
N VAL A 6 23.10 13.80 -1.22
CA VAL A 6 21.99 14.73 -1.39
C VAL A 6 20.73 13.99 -1.87
N LEU A 7 20.87 13.11 -2.87
CA LEU A 7 19.74 12.34 -3.40
C LEU A 7 19.18 11.33 -2.37
N ALA A 8 20.02 10.82 -1.47
CA ALA A 8 19.62 9.93 -0.38
C ALA A 8 18.94 10.66 0.80
N HIS A 9 18.91 12.00 0.77
CA HIS A 9 18.29 12.78 1.83
C HIS A 9 16.77 12.51 1.94
N GLN A 10 16.24 12.54 3.17
CA GLN A 10 14.84 12.25 3.49
C GLN A 10 13.83 13.10 2.68
N LEU A 11 14.14 14.33 2.36
CA LEU A 11 13.30 15.20 1.55
C LEU A 11 13.05 14.60 0.15
N PHE A 12 14.02 13.89 -0.41
CA PHE A 12 13.91 13.24 -1.72
C PHE A 12 13.31 11.83 -1.60
N THR A 13 13.83 11.03 -0.67
CA THR A 13 13.46 9.61 -0.54
C THR A 13 12.14 9.39 0.20
N GLY A 14 11.73 10.33 1.06
CA GLY A 14 10.56 10.22 1.92
C GLY A 14 10.76 9.36 3.18
N ILE A 15 11.98 8.82 3.40
CA ILE A 15 12.35 7.96 4.53
C ILE A 15 13.62 8.45 5.21
N SER A 16 13.83 8.10 6.47
CA SER A 16 15.04 8.44 7.22
C SER A 16 16.28 7.70 6.66
N ARG A 17 17.48 8.20 6.99
CA ARG A 17 18.72 7.55 6.62
C ARG A 17 18.84 6.14 7.23
N GLN A 18 18.41 5.98 8.48
CA GLN A 18 18.36 4.68 9.15
C GLN A 18 17.43 3.70 8.43
N HIS A 19 16.22 4.14 8.07
CA HIS A 19 15.30 3.33 7.30
C HIS A 19 15.88 2.93 5.93
N LEU A 20 16.58 3.86 5.25
CA LEU A 20 17.26 3.54 4.00
C LEU A 20 18.35 2.47 4.20
N SER A 21 19.13 2.54 5.29
CA SER A 21 20.14 1.52 5.63
C SER A 21 19.50 0.15 5.82
N CYS A 22 18.44 0.05 6.63
CA CYS A 22 17.70 -1.20 6.82
C CYS A 22 17.17 -1.79 5.50
N LEU A 23 16.65 -0.94 4.60
CA LEU A 23 16.21 -1.40 3.28
C LEU A 23 17.36 -1.91 2.40
N VAL A 24 18.53 -1.29 2.50
CA VAL A 24 19.72 -1.75 1.77
C VAL A 24 20.13 -3.12 2.26
N GLU A 25 20.20 -3.33 3.56
CA GLU A 25 20.54 -4.63 4.16
C GLU A 25 19.52 -5.71 3.78
N GLU A 26 18.22 -5.41 3.93
CA GLU A 26 17.14 -6.38 3.66
C GLU A 26 17.05 -6.76 2.18
N LEU A 27 17.18 -5.81 1.26
CA LEU A 27 16.85 -6.03 -0.16
C LEU A 27 18.06 -6.31 -1.07
N SER A 28 19.29 -6.09 -0.61
CA SER A 28 20.47 -6.30 -1.46
C SER A 28 20.62 -7.76 -1.92
N GLY A 29 20.44 -8.71 -1.01
CA GLY A 29 20.48 -10.15 -1.31
C GLY A 29 19.39 -10.60 -2.29
N PRO A 30 18.11 -10.34 -2.02
CA PRO A 30 17.01 -10.59 -2.95
C PRO A 30 17.21 -9.98 -4.33
N TRP A 31 17.66 -8.72 -4.40
CA TRP A 31 17.97 -8.08 -5.69
C TRP A 31 19.05 -8.81 -6.44
N GLN A 32 20.13 -9.18 -5.77
CA GLN A 32 21.24 -9.91 -6.38
C GLN A 32 20.79 -11.26 -6.91
N ALA A 33 19.94 -11.99 -6.18
CA ALA A 33 19.36 -13.25 -6.62
C ALA A 33 18.52 -13.09 -7.91
N VAL A 34 17.70 -12.05 -7.99
CA VAL A 34 16.92 -11.72 -9.21
C VAL A 34 17.84 -11.42 -10.40
N VAL A 35 18.89 -10.62 -10.19
CA VAL A 35 19.86 -10.28 -11.24
C VAL A 35 20.60 -11.52 -11.73
N GLU A 36 21.04 -12.37 -10.83
CA GLU A 36 21.73 -13.61 -11.19
C GLU A 36 20.80 -14.64 -11.88
N GLY A 37 19.57 -14.76 -11.43
CA GLY A 37 18.55 -15.60 -12.07
C GLY A 37 18.30 -15.17 -13.53
N ARG A 38 18.20 -13.86 -13.81
CA ARG A 38 18.08 -13.33 -15.17
C ARG A 38 19.33 -13.62 -16.01
N ARG A 39 20.53 -13.44 -15.44
CA ARG A 39 21.78 -13.74 -16.11
C ARG A 39 21.92 -15.24 -16.42
N HIS A 40 21.53 -16.09 -15.50
CA HIS A 40 21.51 -17.55 -15.70
C HIS A 40 20.58 -17.93 -16.87
N LYS A 41 19.34 -17.41 -16.85
CA LYS A 41 18.37 -17.65 -17.93
C LYS A 41 18.88 -17.15 -19.28
N ALA A 42 19.50 -15.98 -19.34
CA ALA A 42 20.03 -15.41 -20.58
C ALA A 42 21.24 -16.22 -21.14
N ARG A 43 21.99 -16.90 -20.30
CA ARG A 43 23.13 -17.75 -20.73
C ARG A 43 22.73 -19.15 -21.19
N GLY A 44 21.59 -19.64 -20.78
CA GLY A 44 21.14 -21.01 -21.09
C GLY A 44 21.95 -22.13 -20.41
N GLY A 45 22.77 -21.81 -19.36
CA GLY A 45 23.60 -22.81 -18.70
C GLY A 45 24.42 -22.31 -17.52
N GLY A 46 25.28 -23.17 -16.98
CA GLY A 46 26.13 -22.90 -15.84
C GLY A 46 27.09 -21.70 -16.04
N ARG A 47 27.54 -21.13 -14.93
CA ARG A 47 28.46 -20.00 -14.93
C ARG A 47 29.88 -20.46 -15.30
N LYS A 48 30.53 -19.80 -16.28
CA LYS A 48 31.92 -20.08 -16.69
C LYS A 48 32.98 -19.23 -15.97
N ARG A 49 32.58 -18.17 -15.24
CA ARG A 49 33.45 -17.24 -14.52
C ARG A 49 32.90 -16.98 -13.13
N GLU A 50 33.76 -16.51 -12.20
CA GLU A 50 33.35 -16.18 -10.84
C GLU A 50 32.22 -15.14 -10.74
N ALA A 51 31.55 -15.11 -9.57
CA ALA A 51 30.54 -14.12 -9.27
C ALA A 51 31.11 -12.70 -9.34
N GLY A 52 30.51 -11.82 -10.13
CA GLY A 52 30.98 -10.43 -10.26
C GLY A 52 31.94 -10.17 -11.42
N ALA A 53 32.46 -11.19 -12.11
CA ALA A 53 33.38 -11.05 -13.26
C ALA A 53 32.72 -10.48 -14.56
N GLY A 54 31.49 -10.00 -14.52
CA GLY A 54 30.78 -9.40 -15.66
C GLY A 54 30.78 -7.88 -15.65
N ALA A 55 30.16 -7.29 -16.68
CA ALA A 55 29.97 -5.84 -16.76
C ALA A 55 29.27 -5.30 -15.49
N ARG A 56 29.87 -4.27 -14.91
CA ARG A 56 29.30 -3.59 -13.72
C ARG A 56 28.09 -2.76 -14.12
N HIS A 57 27.05 -2.78 -13.29
CA HIS A 57 25.90 -1.92 -13.48
C HIS A 57 26.29 -0.45 -13.28
N ARG A 58 25.90 0.45 -14.19
CA ARG A 58 26.07 1.90 -14.01
C ARG A 58 25.33 2.40 -12.77
N LEU A 59 24.11 1.90 -12.53
CA LEU A 59 23.36 2.08 -11.28
C LEU A 59 23.60 0.86 -10.40
N VAL A 60 24.32 1.04 -9.30
CA VAL A 60 24.43 0.02 -8.23
C VAL A 60 23.10 -0.12 -7.49
N PHE A 61 22.97 -1.13 -6.64
CA PHE A 61 21.71 -1.41 -5.94
C PHE A 61 21.18 -0.21 -5.15
N VAL A 62 22.04 0.47 -4.39
CA VAL A 62 21.66 1.64 -3.59
C VAL A 62 21.12 2.78 -4.47
N ASP A 63 21.78 3.07 -5.60
CA ASP A 63 21.30 4.09 -6.53
C ASP A 63 19.92 3.73 -7.11
N ARG A 64 19.66 2.45 -7.41
CA ARG A 64 18.36 1.96 -7.88
C ARG A 64 17.28 2.15 -6.82
N LEU A 65 17.59 1.82 -5.57
CA LEU A 65 16.69 2.00 -4.44
C LEU A 65 16.35 3.48 -4.25
N VAL A 66 17.36 4.35 -4.17
CA VAL A 66 17.17 5.80 -4.02
C VAL A 66 16.36 6.38 -5.18
N ALA A 67 16.69 6.05 -6.43
CA ALA A 67 15.93 6.50 -7.61
C ALA A 67 14.46 6.06 -7.55
N THR A 68 14.20 4.83 -7.09
CA THR A 68 12.84 4.31 -6.94
C THR A 68 12.08 5.04 -5.85
N LEU A 69 12.69 5.27 -4.68
CA LEU A 69 12.08 6.02 -3.58
C LEU A 69 11.73 7.46 -4.00
N ILE A 70 12.64 8.15 -4.70
CA ILE A 70 12.38 9.49 -5.26
C ILE A 70 11.19 9.45 -6.22
N HIS A 71 11.13 8.44 -7.11
CA HIS A 71 10.03 8.28 -8.03
C HIS A 71 8.69 8.06 -7.31
N LEU A 72 8.64 7.15 -6.35
CA LEU A 72 7.44 6.88 -5.56
C LEU A 72 6.98 8.13 -4.78
N ARG A 73 7.94 8.86 -4.20
CA ARG A 73 7.67 10.03 -3.36
C ARG A 73 7.19 11.24 -4.14
N HIS A 74 7.83 11.56 -5.27
CA HIS A 74 7.63 12.81 -6.00
C HIS A 74 6.99 12.65 -7.38
N ASP A 75 6.81 11.42 -7.86
CA ASP A 75 6.31 11.11 -9.21
C ASP A 75 7.16 11.74 -10.34
N LEU A 76 8.50 11.84 -10.11
CA LEU A 76 9.38 12.40 -11.12
C LEU A 76 9.41 11.50 -12.38
N PRO A 77 9.38 12.07 -13.58
CA PRO A 77 9.56 11.32 -14.83
C PRO A 77 10.87 10.55 -14.86
N HIS A 78 10.87 9.37 -15.46
CA HIS A 78 12.10 8.55 -15.59
C HIS A 78 13.22 9.26 -16.35
N SER A 79 12.91 10.21 -17.24
CA SER A 79 13.91 11.08 -17.90
C SER A 79 14.62 12.00 -16.92
N VAL A 80 13.91 12.56 -15.94
CA VAL A 80 14.50 13.39 -14.88
C VAL A 80 15.38 12.56 -13.97
N LEU A 81 14.92 11.35 -13.57
CA LEU A 81 15.75 10.42 -12.79
C LEU A 81 17.01 10.03 -13.56
N ALA A 82 16.90 9.75 -14.85
CA ALA A 82 18.04 9.42 -15.70
C ALA A 82 19.08 10.55 -15.70
N LEU A 83 18.63 11.79 -15.79
CA LEU A 83 19.51 12.97 -15.71
C LEU A 83 20.20 13.09 -14.33
N LEU A 84 19.45 12.92 -13.24
CA LEU A 84 19.97 13.01 -11.88
C LEU A 84 21.06 11.96 -11.59
N PHE A 85 20.90 10.76 -12.13
CA PHE A 85 21.82 9.63 -11.91
C PHE A 85 22.82 9.41 -13.04
N GLY A 86 22.84 10.25 -14.09
CA GLY A 86 23.77 10.15 -15.21
C GLY A 86 23.63 8.85 -16.02
N VAL A 87 22.41 8.38 -16.25
CA VAL A 87 22.11 7.14 -16.99
C VAL A 87 21.03 7.37 -18.05
N ASP A 88 20.81 6.38 -18.92
CA ASP A 88 19.73 6.41 -19.88
C ASP A 88 18.37 6.22 -19.21
N ARG A 89 17.31 6.81 -19.78
CA ARG A 89 15.92 6.67 -19.34
C ARG A 89 15.51 5.20 -19.22
N SER A 90 15.94 4.35 -20.14
CA SER A 90 15.64 2.90 -20.12
C SER A 90 16.25 2.21 -18.90
N THR A 91 17.42 2.65 -18.46
CA THR A 91 18.10 2.16 -17.25
C THR A 91 17.34 2.57 -16.00
N ALA A 92 16.91 3.84 -15.91
CA ALA A 92 16.07 4.32 -14.81
C ALA A 92 14.72 3.57 -14.76
N THR A 93 14.07 3.36 -15.92
CA THR A 93 12.80 2.61 -16.02
C THR A 93 12.94 1.18 -15.50
N ARG A 94 14.00 0.48 -15.88
CA ARG A 94 14.28 -0.89 -15.39
C ARG A 94 14.58 -0.91 -13.91
N ALA A 95 15.39 0.03 -13.41
CA ALA A 95 15.72 0.15 -11.99
C ALA A 95 14.45 0.33 -11.13
N VAL A 96 13.57 1.27 -11.51
CA VAL A 96 12.29 1.50 -10.81
C VAL A 96 11.41 0.25 -10.85
N GLY A 97 11.30 -0.43 -11.99
CA GLY A 97 10.48 -1.66 -12.10
C GLY A 97 10.99 -2.80 -11.22
N GLU A 98 12.31 -3.01 -11.18
CA GLU A 98 12.95 -4.05 -10.36
C GLU A 98 12.75 -3.81 -8.86
N ILE A 99 13.08 -2.62 -8.39
CA ILE A 99 13.03 -2.29 -6.96
C ILE A 99 11.59 -2.18 -6.46
N ARG A 100 10.68 -1.63 -7.27
CA ARG A 100 9.26 -1.56 -6.91
C ARG A 100 8.66 -2.94 -6.66
N GLY A 101 9.00 -3.94 -7.49
CA GLY A 101 8.57 -5.33 -7.27
C GLY A 101 9.07 -5.87 -5.95
N LEU A 102 10.36 -5.72 -5.66
CA LEU A 102 10.95 -6.16 -4.39
C LEU A 102 10.31 -5.47 -3.19
N LEU A 103 10.08 -4.15 -3.26
CA LEU A 103 9.39 -3.41 -2.20
C LEU A 103 7.95 -3.89 -2.00
N ALA A 104 7.23 -4.25 -3.08
CA ALA A 104 5.85 -4.74 -3.02
C ALA A 104 5.73 -6.13 -2.37
N GLU A 105 6.74 -6.98 -2.55
CA GLU A 105 6.78 -8.34 -2.01
C GLU A 105 7.09 -8.41 -0.51
N ARG A 106 7.65 -7.33 0.06
CA ARG A 106 8.01 -7.29 1.49
C ARG A 106 6.82 -7.46 2.42
N GLY A 107 5.66 -6.93 2.06
CA GLY A 107 4.51 -6.76 2.97
C GLY A 107 4.71 -5.61 3.97
N CYS A 108 3.76 -5.47 4.90
CA CYS A 108 3.79 -4.46 5.95
C CYS A 108 4.49 -4.98 7.20
N ALA A 109 5.25 -4.11 7.87
CA ALA A 109 5.87 -4.42 9.15
C ALA A 109 4.82 -4.49 10.26
N VAL A 110 5.08 -5.34 11.25
CA VAL A 110 4.29 -5.43 12.47
C VAL A 110 4.98 -4.61 13.56
N PRO A 111 4.27 -3.67 14.21
CA PRO A 111 4.82 -2.93 15.34
C PRO A 111 5.32 -3.89 16.42
N ASP A 112 6.45 -3.55 17.04
CA ASP A 112 7.08 -4.30 18.14
C ASP A 112 7.43 -5.77 17.85
N ARG A 113 7.38 -6.19 16.56
CA ARG A 113 7.72 -7.54 16.12
C ARG A 113 8.72 -7.50 14.95
N PRO A 114 10.00 -7.20 15.20
CA PRO A 114 11.02 -7.13 14.16
C PRO A 114 11.08 -8.42 13.33
N GLY A 115 11.18 -8.28 12.02
CA GLY A 115 11.26 -9.42 11.10
C GLY A 115 9.94 -10.05 10.68
N ILE A 116 8.82 -9.75 11.36
CA ILE A 116 7.50 -10.22 10.95
C ILE A 116 6.90 -9.27 9.92
N ARG A 117 6.39 -9.83 8.82
CA ARG A 117 5.78 -9.11 7.71
C ARG A 117 4.42 -9.69 7.34
N LEU A 118 3.41 -8.83 7.23
CA LEU A 118 2.06 -9.19 6.79
C LEU A 118 1.96 -8.94 5.28
N ARG A 119 1.81 -10.01 4.50
CA ARG A 119 1.75 -9.95 3.03
C ARG A 119 0.34 -10.12 2.50
N THR A 120 -0.46 -10.91 3.19
CA THR A 120 -1.85 -11.22 2.81
C THR A 120 -2.84 -10.72 3.86
N LEU A 121 -4.11 -10.61 3.49
CA LEU A 121 -5.16 -10.28 4.45
C LEU A 121 -5.33 -11.40 5.49
N ALA A 122 -5.02 -12.65 5.13
CA ALA A 122 -5.01 -13.77 6.07
C ALA A 122 -3.94 -13.62 7.16
N ASP A 123 -2.73 -13.16 6.79
CA ASP A 123 -1.67 -12.86 7.78
C ASP A 123 -2.13 -11.79 8.77
N VAL A 124 -2.87 -10.78 8.29
CA VAL A 124 -3.42 -9.70 9.14
C VAL A 124 -4.44 -10.25 10.13
N PHE A 125 -5.33 -11.13 9.68
CA PHE A 125 -6.33 -11.74 10.55
C PHE A 125 -5.69 -12.69 11.57
N ALA A 126 -4.71 -13.49 11.16
CA ALA A 126 -3.95 -14.34 12.07
C ALA A 126 -3.22 -13.52 13.16
N TYR A 127 -2.55 -12.44 12.75
CA TYR A 127 -1.93 -11.49 13.66
C TYR A 127 -2.96 -10.84 14.60
N ALA A 128 -4.08 -10.37 14.06
CA ALA A 128 -5.12 -9.70 14.84
C ALA A 128 -5.73 -10.64 15.91
N GLN A 129 -5.94 -11.92 15.59
CA GLN A 129 -6.43 -12.91 16.55
C GLN A 129 -5.40 -13.22 17.63
N ALA A 130 -4.13 -13.40 17.23
CA ALA A 130 -3.05 -13.73 18.18
C ALA A 130 -2.77 -12.61 19.20
N GLU A 131 -2.86 -11.34 18.76
CA GLU A 131 -2.51 -10.18 19.58
C GLU A 131 -3.75 -9.40 20.09
N GLY A 132 -4.96 -9.87 19.82
CA GLY A 132 -6.20 -9.19 20.22
C GLY A 132 -6.37 -7.79 19.57
N VAL A 133 -5.90 -7.63 18.33
CA VAL A 133 -5.92 -6.36 17.61
C VAL A 133 -7.24 -6.16 16.89
N GLU A 134 -7.92 -5.04 17.15
CA GLU A 134 -9.08 -4.62 16.35
C GLU A 134 -8.62 -3.99 15.03
N LEU A 135 -9.12 -4.52 13.92
CA LEU A 135 -8.78 -4.06 12.57
C LEU A 135 -9.67 -2.89 12.13
N ARG A 136 -9.09 -1.93 11.41
CA ARG A 136 -9.76 -0.76 10.85
C ARG A 136 -9.50 -0.66 9.36
N PRO A 137 -10.32 -1.31 8.51
CA PRO A 137 -10.24 -1.11 7.07
C PRO A 137 -10.91 0.20 6.66
N ASP A 138 -10.28 0.87 5.72
CA ASP A 138 -10.89 1.98 4.99
C ASP A 138 -10.44 1.98 3.52
N ALA A 139 -11.26 2.58 2.65
CA ALA A 139 -10.97 2.64 1.24
C ALA A 139 -10.53 4.04 0.82
N THR A 140 -9.44 4.11 0.10
CA THR A 140 -8.95 5.36 -0.47
C THR A 140 -8.87 5.31 -1.99
N GLU A 141 -9.10 6.45 -2.63
CA GLU A 141 -9.12 6.58 -4.08
C GLU A 141 -7.88 7.30 -4.60
N VAL A 142 -7.25 6.70 -5.59
CA VAL A 142 -6.15 7.27 -6.38
C VAL A 142 -6.74 7.74 -7.72
N GLN A 143 -6.54 9.01 -8.07
CA GLN A 143 -6.94 9.52 -9.39
C GLN A 143 -6.12 8.82 -10.48
N VAL A 144 -6.78 8.37 -11.55
CA VAL A 144 -6.13 7.71 -12.69
C VAL A 144 -6.49 8.39 -14.00
N ARG A 145 -5.68 8.17 -15.03
CA ARG A 145 -6.02 8.64 -16.38
C ARG A 145 -7.30 7.98 -16.87
N ARG A 146 -8.08 8.77 -17.61
CA ARG A 146 -9.29 8.27 -18.28
C ARG A 146 -8.93 7.09 -19.18
N PRO A 147 -9.67 5.97 -19.13
CA PRO A 147 -9.48 4.89 -20.08
C PRO A 147 -9.70 5.35 -21.52
N THR A 148 -8.97 4.74 -22.46
CA THR A 148 -9.11 5.06 -23.89
C THR A 148 -10.57 4.92 -24.35
N ALA A 149 -11.02 5.80 -25.24
CA ALA A 149 -12.36 5.73 -25.83
C ALA A 149 -12.56 4.38 -26.53
N GLY A 150 -13.81 3.87 -26.50
CA GLY A 150 -14.16 2.58 -27.11
C GLY A 150 -13.87 1.33 -26.27
N ARG A 151 -13.10 1.41 -25.17
CA ARG A 151 -12.92 0.26 -24.27
C ARG A 151 -14.15 0.09 -23.35
N GLY A 152 -14.73 -1.10 -23.32
CA GLY A 152 -15.77 -1.47 -22.38
C GLY A 152 -15.33 -1.26 -20.91
N GLY A 153 -16.29 -1.05 -20.01
CA GLY A 153 -16.01 -0.88 -18.57
C GLY A 153 -15.45 0.48 -18.15
N ARG A 154 -15.33 1.46 -19.06
CA ARG A 154 -14.83 2.82 -18.76
C ARG A 154 -15.59 3.50 -17.62
N GLN A 155 -16.91 3.31 -17.53
CA GLN A 155 -17.75 3.90 -16.47
C GLN A 155 -17.40 3.33 -15.08
N ALA A 156 -16.86 2.12 -15.01
CA ALA A 156 -16.47 1.50 -13.75
C ALA A 156 -15.38 2.30 -12.99
N PHE A 157 -14.59 3.10 -13.71
CA PHE A 157 -13.55 3.94 -13.10
C PHE A 157 -14.07 5.29 -12.59
N VAL A 158 -15.28 5.71 -12.96
CA VAL A 158 -15.83 6.99 -12.50
C VAL A 158 -16.35 6.85 -11.08
N SER A 159 -15.63 7.42 -10.12
CA SER A 159 -16.01 7.44 -8.71
C SER A 159 -17.38 8.09 -8.50
N GLY A 160 -18.25 7.41 -7.75
CA GLY A 160 -19.55 7.96 -7.36
C GLY A 160 -19.41 9.20 -6.48
N LYS A 161 -18.36 9.27 -5.63
CA LYS A 161 -18.10 10.38 -4.71
C LYS A 161 -17.37 11.54 -5.37
N LYS A 162 -16.25 11.25 -6.06
CA LYS A 162 -15.36 12.29 -6.63
C LYS A 162 -15.73 12.73 -8.03
N LYS A 163 -16.60 11.99 -8.75
CA LYS A 163 -16.97 12.24 -10.16
C LYS A 163 -15.77 12.27 -11.12
N GLN A 164 -14.68 11.62 -10.75
CA GLN A 164 -13.42 11.53 -11.50
C GLN A 164 -13.06 10.07 -11.73
N ASN A 165 -12.16 9.82 -12.71
CA ASN A 165 -11.63 8.49 -12.92
C ASN A 165 -10.65 8.16 -11.80
N THR A 166 -10.97 7.13 -11.02
CA THR A 166 -10.16 6.69 -9.88
C THR A 166 -10.02 5.17 -9.87
N MET A 167 -9.01 4.70 -9.15
CA MET A 167 -8.94 3.35 -8.62
C MET A 167 -8.95 3.43 -7.10
N LYS A 168 -9.58 2.47 -6.48
CA LYS A 168 -9.82 2.38 -5.04
C LYS A 168 -9.00 1.23 -4.46
N ALA A 169 -8.26 1.48 -3.38
CA ALA A 169 -7.56 0.46 -2.61
C ALA A 169 -8.09 0.45 -1.17
N THR A 170 -8.26 -0.73 -0.61
CA THR A 170 -8.57 -0.93 0.81
C THR A 170 -7.25 -0.98 1.59
N VAL A 171 -7.17 -0.21 2.66
CA VAL A 171 -6.06 -0.25 3.62
C VAL A 171 -6.61 -0.73 4.95
N VAL A 172 -5.88 -1.59 5.62
CA VAL A 172 -6.20 -2.04 6.98
C VAL A 172 -5.15 -1.47 7.93
N ALA A 173 -5.63 -0.80 8.98
CA ALA A 173 -4.78 -0.27 10.05
C ALA A 173 -5.23 -0.83 11.41
N ASP A 174 -4.37 -0.69 12.42
CA ASP A 174 -4.68 -0.94 13.81
C ASP A 174 -5.28 0.30 14.52
N ARG A 175 -5.46 0.19 15.84
CA ARG A 175 -5.99 1.28 16.68
C ARG A 175 -5.06 2.49 16.80
N TYR A 176 -3.80 2.35 16.43
CA TYR A 176 -2.80 3.43 16.47
C TYR A 176 -2.59 4.08 15.10
N GLY A 177 -3.19 3.54 14.06
CA GLY A 177 -3.01 4.00 12.68
C GLY A 177 -1.80 3.38 11.98
N HIS A 178 -1.24 2.30 12.51
CA HIS A 178 -0.20 1.56 11.81
C HIS A 178 -0.81 0.81 10.64
N THR A 179 -0.27 1.01 9.44
CA THR A 179 -0.69 0.26 8.26
C THR A 179 -0.27 -1.19 8.39
N LEU A 180 -1.24 -2.10 8.43
CA LEU A 180 -1.01 -3.54 8.51
C LEU A 180 -1.07 -4.21 7.13
N TRP A 181 -1.83 -3.63 6.18
CA TRP A 181 -2.00 -4.21 4.85
C TRP A 181 -2.67 -3.24 3.89
N ALA A 182 -2.43 -3.45 2.59
CA ALA A 182 -3.13 -2.76 1.51
C ALA A 182 -3.51 -3.74 0.40
N GLY A 183 -4.79 -3.72 0.04
CA GLY A 183 -5.38 -4.55 -1.00
C GLY A 183 -5.08 -4.07 -2.42
N ASN A 184 -5.48 -4.89 -3.38
CA ASN A 184 -5.33 -4.56 -4.79
C ASN A 184 -6.26 -3.42 -5.22
N PRO A 185 -5.75 -2.42 -5.96
CA PRO A 185 -6.58 -1.35 -6.47
C PRO A 185 -7.68 -1.86 -7.41
N ARG A 186 -8.93 -1.48 -7.14
CA ARG A 186 -10.14 -1.82 -7.90
C ARG A 186 -10.70 -0.58 -8.59
N PRO A 187 -11.55 -0.69 -9.63
CA PRO A 187 -12.21 0.46 -10.23
C PRO A 187 -12.95 1.33 -9.22
N GLY A 188 -12.81 2.65 -9.29
CA GLY A 188 -13.30 3.59 -8.28
C GLY A 188 -14.81 3.63 -8.05
N ARG A 189 -15.62 3.15 -9.01
CA ARG A 189 -17.08 3.00 -8.85
C ARG A 189 -17.49 1.81 -7.99
N MET A 190 -16.59 0.83 -7.79
CA MET A 190 -16.86 -0.35 -6.99
C MET A 190 -17.22 0.05 -5.55
N HIS A 191 -18.25 -0.56 -4.97
CA HIS A 191 -18.59 -0.36 -3.56
C HIS A 191 -17.52 -0.95 -2.64
N ASP A 192 -17.28 -0.30 -1.49
CA ASP A 192 -16.27 -0.72 -0.52
C ASP A 192 -16.52 -2.13 -0.01
N THR A 193 -17.78 -2.48 0.26
CA THR A 193 -18.20 -3.84 0.62
C THR A 193 -17.84 -4.87 -0.47
N THR A 194 -18.04 -4.53 -1.74
CA THR A 194 -17.70 -5.42 -2.86
C THR A 194 -16.18 -5.56 -3.00
N ALA A 195 -15.45 -4.47 -2.82
CA ALA A 195 -13.99 -4.47 -2.90
C ALA A 195 -13.39 -5.40 -1.83
N ILE A 196 -13.79 -5.25 -0.57
CA ILE A 196 -13.25 -6.04 0.54
C ILE A 196 -13.70 -7.50 0.51
N ARG A 197 -14.93 -7.78 0.04
CA ARG A 197 -15.37 -9.16 -0.21
C ARG A 197 -14.53 -9.85 -1.29
N GLY A 198 -14.13 -9.10 -2.32
CA GLY A 198 -13.22 -9.59 -3.35
C GLY A 198 -11.80 -9.89 -2.85
N GLU A 199 -11.44 -9.46 -1.65
CA GLU A 199 -10.20 -9.82 -0.95
C GLU A 199 -10.38 -11.04 0.00
N GLY A 200 -11.58 -11.66 0.02
CA GLY A 200 -11.85 -12.88 0.79
C GLY A 200 -12.22 -12.66 2.26
N ILE A 201 -12.54 -11.44 2.70
CA ILE A 201 -12.79 -11.12 4.12
C ILE A 201 -13.90 -11.96 4.75
N ALA A 202 -14.93 -12.35 3.99
CA ALA A 202 -16.05 -13.14 4.51
C ALA A 202 -15.61 -14.54 4.97
N GLU A 203 -14.61 -15.11 4.30
CA GLU A 203 -14.01 -16.38 4.67
C GLU A 203 -13.08 -16.25 5.88
N LEU A 204 -12.35 -15.18 5.95
CA LEU A 204 -11.46 -14.89 7.08
C LEU A 204 -12.24 -14.69 8.38
N PHE A 205 -13.42 -14.07 8.36
CA PHE A 205 -14.30 -13.99 9.54
C PHE A 205 -14.69 -15.37 10.08
N ARG A 206 -14.89 -16.35 9.19
CA ARG A 206 -15.22 -17.72 9.61
C ARG A 206 -14.03 -18.46 10.22
N HIS A 207 -12.81 -18.23 9.69
CA HIS A 207 -11.59 -18.86 10.18
C HIS A 207 -11.02 -18.21 11.46
N PHE A 208 -11.33 -16.91 11.67
CA PHE A 208 -10.81 -16.12 12.77
C PHE A 208 -11.95 -15.48 13.57
N PRO A 209 -12.69 -16.25 14.39
CA PRO A 209 -13.92 -15.81 15.04
C PRO A 209 -13.72 -14.68 16.07
N GLU A 210 -12.53 -14.58 16.67
CA GLU A 210 -12.21 -13.56 17.68
C GLU A 210 -11.82 -12.19 17.08
N VAL A 211 -11.63 -12.11 15.77
CA VAL A 211 -11.19 -10.86 15.12
C VAL A 211 -12.37 -9.91 14.96
N HIS A 212 -12.20 -8.70 15.50
CA HIS A 212 -13.14 -7.59 15.35
C HIS A 212 -12.66 -6.60 14.29
N VAL A 213 -13.57 -6.17 13.41
CA VAL A 213 -13.28 -5.25 12.31
C VAL A 213 -14.21 -4.04 12.40
N LEU A 214 -13.63 -2.87 12.65
CA LEU A 214 -14.35 -1.60 12.79
C LEU A 214 -14.51 -0.95 11.42
N LEU A 215 -15.73 -0.98 10.88
CA LEU A 215 -16.10 -0.57 9.53
C LEU A 215 -16.84 0.77 9.52
N ASP A 216 -16.85 1.45 8.39
CA ASP A 216 -17.71 2.61 8.19
C ASP A 216 -19.15 2.21 7.84
N LYS A 217 -20.01 3.21 7.64
CA LYS A 217 -21.42 3.01 7.24
C LYS A 217 -21.58 2.37 5.85
N GLY A 218 -20.53 2.31 5.05
CA GLY A 218 -20.52 1.74 3.69
C GLY A 218 -20.51 0.21 3.64
N TYR A 219 -20.45 -0.47 4.81
CA TYR A 219 -20.34 -1.92 4.92
C TYR A 219 -21.55 -2.63 5.60
N PRO A 220 -22.81 -2.23 5.36
CA PRO A 220 -23.96 -2.79 6.10
C PRO A 220 -24.15 -4.29 5.86
N GLY A 221 -23.78 -4.79 4.69
CA GLY A 221 -23.87 -6.21 4.36
C GLY A 221 -22.95 -7.08 5.18
N LEU A 222 -21.73 -6.61 5.51
CA LEU A 222 -20.80 -7.38 6.33
C LEU A 222 -21.28 -7.50 7.77
N ARG A 223 -21.83 -6.42 8.35
CA ARG A 223 -22.41 -6.47 9.70
C ARG A 223 -23.56 -7.49 9.80
N ARG A 224 -24.41 -7.57 8.78
CA ARG A 224 -25.52 -8.53 8.77
C ARG A 224 -25.02 -9.97 8.67
N ASP A 225 -24.00 -10.19 7.83
CA ASP A 225 -23.50 -11.53 7.53
C ASP A 225 -22.53 -12.03 8.62
N HIS A 226 -21.89 -11.12 9.37
CA HIS A 226 -20.91 -11.40 10.46
C HIS A 226 -21.20 -10.54 11.69
N PRO A 227 -22.34 -10.80 12.40
CA PRO A 227 -22.70 -10.04 13.60
C PRO A 227 -21.67 -10.27 14.71
N GLY A 228 -21.34 -9.20 15.44
CA GLY A 228 -20.30 -9.22 16.48
C GLY A 228 -18.89 -8.96 15.99
N GLN A 229 -18.49 -9.50 14.86
CA GLN A 229 -17.16 -9.27 14.27
C GLN A 229 -17.09 -7.99 13.41
N ALA A 230 -18.06 -7.77 12.52
CA ALA A 230 -18.13 -6.60 11.65
C ALA A 230 -18.90 -5.47 12.34
N ILE A 231 -18.17 -4.52 12.92
CA ILE A 231 -18.70 -3.43 13.74
C ILE A 231 -18.90 -2.19 12.85
N THR A 232 -20.14 -1.78 12.61
CA THR A 232 -20.48 -0.56 11.87
C THR A 232 -21.19 0.45 12.78
N PRO A 233 -21.17 1.76 12.43
CA PRO A 233 -21.88 2.75 13.26
C PRO A 233 -23.38 2.45 13.35
N PRO A 234 -24.02 2.84 14.46
CA PRO A 234 -25.47 2.73 14.61
C PRO A 234 -26.20 3.44 13.46
N ARG A 235 -27.32 2.89 13.03
CA ARG A 235 -28.19 3.55 12.03
C ARG A 235 -28.75 4.84 12.63
N LYS A 236 -28.95 5.86 11.80
CA LYS A 236 -29.67 7.05 12.24
C LYS A 236 -31.09 6.67 12.64
N VAL A 237 -31.54 7.16 13.78
CA VAL A 237 -32.95 7.04 14.19
C VAL A 237 -33.84 7.93 13.36
N ASN A 238 -35.13 7.59 13.33
CA ASN A 238 -36.12 8.42 12.72
C ASN A 238 -36.24 9.76 13.49
N LYS A 239 -36.57 10.84 12.78
CA LYS A 239 -36.74 12.20 13.37
C LYS A 239 -37.83 12.28 14.45
N ILE A 240 -38.76 11.31 14.47
CA ILE A 240 -39.90 11.22 15.40
C ILE A 240 -39.46 10.60 16.77
N CYS A 241 -38.26 10.02 16.88
CA CYS A 241 -37.83 9.42 18.14
C CYS A 241 -37.61 10.47 19.23
N PRO A 242 -37.76 10.09 20.53
CA PRO A 242 -37.48 10.98 21.64
C PRO A 242 -36.08 11.58 21.62
N PRO A 243 -35.88 12.83 22.09
CA PRO A 243 -34.58 13.52 22.10
C PRO A 243 -33.46 12.73 22.79
N GLU A 244 -33.77 12.00 23.86
CA GLU A 244 -32.84 11.18 24.61
C GLU A 244 -32.25 10.05 23.75
N ILE A 245 -33.08 9.40 22.94
CA ILE A 245 -32.66 8.35 22.01
C ILE A 245 -31.77 8.95 20.91
N HIS A 246 -32.11 10.16 20.43
CA HIS A 246 -31.28 10.88 19.48
C HIS A 246 -29.89 11.17 20.06
N ALA A 247 -29.83 11.72 21.29
CA ALA A 247 -28.58 12.06 21.96
C ALA A 247 -27.71 10.82 22.19
N ALA A 248 -28.27 9.75 22.72
CA ALA A 248 -27.56 8.48 22.94
C ALA A 248 -27.00 7.89 21.63
N GLN A 249 -27.78 7.93 20.55
CA GLN A 249 -27.31 7.45 19.25
C GLN A 249 -26.23 8.35 18.64
N GLU A 250 -26.35 9.65 18.78
CA GLU A 250 -25.35 10.59 18.30
C GLU A 250 -24.03 10.38 19.04
N GLN A 251 -24.07 10.21 20.34
CA GLN A 251 -22.93 9.86 21.17
C GLN A 251 -22.29 8.53 20.72
N ALA A 252 -23.06 7.49 20.49
CA ALA A 252 -22.56 6.20 20.01
C ALA A 252 -21.93 6.31 18.61
N ARG A 253 -22.49 7.13 17.73
CA ARG A 253 -21.92 7.40 16.40
C ARG A 253 -20.63 8.19 16.47
N HIS A 254 -20.58 9.20 17.35
CA HIS A 254 -19.39 9.98 17.60
C HIS A 254 -18.25 9.10 18.16
N HIS A 255 -18.56 8.27 19.15
CA HIS A 255 -17.60 7.30 19.72
C HIS A 255 -17.06 6.35 18.63
N HIS A 256 -17.95 5.79 17.77
CA HIS A 256 -17.53 4.95 16.65
C HIS A 256 -16.63 5.71 15.66
N SER A 257 -16.98 6.94 15.31
CA SER A 257 -16.20 7.78 14.39
C SER A 257 -14.81 8.09 14.96
N SER A 258 -14.72 8.46 16.24
CA SER A 258 -13.44 8.74 16.92
C SER A 258 -12.48 7.54 16.87
N ARG A 259 -13.00 6.32 17.07
CA ARG A 259 -12.21 5.09 16.98
C ARG A 259 -11.68 4.84 15.56
N ARG A 260 -12.24 5.46 14.53
CA ARG A 260 -11.78 5.33 13.13
C ARG A 260 -10.77 6.38 12.69
N ILE A 261 -10.57 7.45 13.43
CA ILE A 261 -9.59 8.51 13.13
C ILE A 261 -8.20 7.93 12.79
N PRO A 262 -7.66 6.92 13.52
CA PRO A 262 -6.35 6.37 13.21
C PRO A 262 -6.19 5.85 11.79
N VAL A 263 -7.18 5.19 11.20
CA VAL A 263 -7.08 4.73 9.80
C VAL A 263 -7.09 5.90 8.81
N GLU A 264 -7.75 7.00 9.13
CA GLU A 264 -7.70 8.22 8.30
C GLU A 264 -6.29 8.82 8.30
N HIS A 265 -5.60 8.80 9.45
CA HIS A 265 -4.19 9.20 9.54
C HIS A 265 -3.28 8.29 8.73
N ALA A 266 -3.48 6.96 8.80
CA ALA A 266 -2.76 6.01 7.96
C ALA A 266 -2.94 6.33 6.47
N LEU A 267 -4.18 6.62 6.03
CA LEU A 267 -4.46 7.01 4.65
C LEU A 267 -3.81 8.35 4.27
N ALA A 268 -3.74 9.32 5.19
CA ALA A 268 -3.05 10.58 4.97
C ALA A 268 -1.54 10.37 4.76
N ASP A 269 -0.91 9.47 5.51
CA ASP A 269 0.50 9.11 5.33
C ASP A 269 0.77 8.48 3.97
N HIS A 270 -0.12 7.59 3.48
CA HIS A 270 -0.05 7.07 2.12
C HIS A 270 -0.10 8.20 1.08
N LYS A 271 -0.98 9.20 1.27
CA LYS A 271 -1.12 10.36 0.35
C LYS A 271 0.08 11.30 0.32
N ARG A 272 1.00 11.20 1.26
CA ARG A 272 2.29 11.90 1.19
C ARG A 272 3.18 11.40 0.04
N TRP A 273 2.91 10.22 -0.50
CA TRP A 273 3.54 9.67 -1.68
C TRP A 273 2.73 10.06 -2.92
N LYS A 274 3.27 10.95 -3.75
CA LYS A 274 2.51 11.57 -4.85
C LYS A 274 1.90 10.58 -5.83
N GLN A 275 2.51 9.42 -6.02
CA GLN A 275 1.94 8.37 -6.86
C GLN A 275 0.61 7.81 -6.35
N LEU A 276 0.31 7.92 -5.04
CA LEU A 276 -0.98 7.54 -4.47
C LEU A 276 -2.01 8.69 -4.41
N THR A 277 -1.66 9.88 -4.85
CA THR A 277 -2.62 10.97 -5.07
C THR A 277 -3.14 10.97 -6.50
N ARG A 278 -2.24 10.86 -7.48
CA ARG A 278 -2.55 10.82 -8.90
C ARG A 278 -1.60 9.86 -9.61
N TRP A 279 -2.18 8.85 -10.26
CA TRP A 279 -1.45 7.84 -11.02
C TRP A 279 -1.54 8.10 -12.50
N THR A 280 -0.41 8.35 -13.14
CA THR A 280 -0.33 8.68 -14.58
C THR A 280 0.30 7.58 -15.41
N HIS A 281 0.77 6.49 -14.76
CA HIS A 281 1.45 5.37 -15.37
C HIS A 281 0.48 4.24 -15.79
N ARG A 282 1.03 3.09 -16.22
CA ARG A 282 0.25 1.90 -16.54
C ARG A 282 -0.46 1.37 -15.28
N ARG A 283 -1.76 1.02 -15.41
CA ARG A 283 -2.59 0.64 -14.26
C ARG A 283 -2.18 -0.67 -13.62
N ASP A 284 -1.64 -1.61 -14.41
CA ASP A 284 -1.11 -2.88 -13.90
C ASP A 284 0.00 -2.70 -12.85
N ALA A 285 0.78 -1.64 -12.97
CA ALA A 285 1.83 -1.31 -12.02
C ALA A 285 1.35 -0.60 -10.73
N LEU A 286 0.07 -0.19 -10.66
CA LEU A 286 -0.45 0.50 -9.48
C LEU A 286 -0.54 -0.42 -8.25
N SER A 287 -0.85 -1.70 -8.45
CA SER A 287 -0.92 -2.68 -7.36
C SER A 287 0.42 -2.80 -6.62
N ASP A 288 1.51 -3.04 -7.37
CA ASP A 288 2.84 -3.13 -6.77
C ASP A 288 3.28 -1.80 -6.15
N THR A 289 2.94 -0.67 -6.79
CA THR A 289 3.24 0.66 -6.24
C THR A 289 2.53 0.89 -4.92
N TYR A 290 1.25 0.48 -4.83
CA TYR A 290 0.48 0.64 -3.61
C TYR A 290 1.06 -0.21 -2.47
N ARG A 291 1.33 -1.50 -2.73
CA ARG A 291 1.94 -2.41 -1.75
C ARG A 291 3.33 -1.95 -1.31
N ALA A 292 4.17 -1.50 -2.25
CA ALA A 292 5.49 -0.96 -1.95
C ALA A 292 5.40 0.23 -0.97
N ILE A 293 4.50 1.18 -1.25
CA ILE A 293 4.31 2.36 -0.39
C ILE A 293 3.71 1.96 0.97
N ALA A 294 2.74 1.04 1.01
CA ALA A 294 2.17 0.54 2.26
C ALA A 294 3.24 -0.07 3.17
N GLY A 295 4.13 -0.90 2.61
CA GLY A 295 5.29 -1.44 3.32
C GLY A 295 6.21 -0.33 3.86
N LEU A 296 6.57 0.66 3.03
CA LEU A 296 7.42 1.78 3.45
C LEU A 296 6.78 2.65 4.55
N VAL A 297 5.45 2.83 4.50
CA VAL A 297 4.72 3.57 5.53
C VAL A 297 4.67 2.78 6.83
N SER A 298 4.43 1.47 6.77
CA SER A 298 4.39 0.61 7.96
C SER A 298 5.74 0.56 8.70
N ASP A 299 6.85 0.59 7.98
CA ASP A 299 8.20 0.58 8.55
C ASP A 299 8.49 1.81 9.43
N ARG A 300 7.86 2.96 9.16
CA ARG A 300 8.10 4.20 9.94
C ARG A 300 7.80 4.06 11.43
N ASN A 301 6.90 3.16 11.76
CA ASN A 301 6.47 2.95 13.14
C ASN A 301 7.27 1.85 13.86
N THR A 302 8.18 1.19 13.15
CA THR A 302 9.04 0.12 13.69
C THR A 302 10.51 0.49 13.71
N ILE A 303 10.92 1.56 13.00
CA ILE A 303 12.28 2.06 12.92
C ILE A 303 12.32 3.41 13.65
N THR A 304 12.49 3.35 14.94
CA THR A 304 12.77 4.50 15.84
C THR A 304 14.26 4.72 15.99
#